data_efbc52e7339a026cef8ef4b09560d1d8
#
_entry.id   efbc52e7339a026cef8ef4b09560d1d8
#
_cell.length_a   1.000
_cell.length_b   1.000
_cell.length_c   1.000
_cell.angle_alpha   90.00
_cell.angle_beta   90.00
_cell.angle_gamma   90.00
#
_symmetry.space_group_name_H-M   'P 1'
#
loop_
_entity.id
_entity.type
_entity.pdbx_description
1 polymer ?
#
loop_
_entity_poly.entity_id
_entity_poly.type
_entity_poly.pdbx_seq_one_letter_code
_entity_poly.pdbx_strand_id
1 'polypeptide(L)'
;MATFPDDLAACTGFQWDAGNIDKNRHLHEVTRGEAEQVFFNRPIRVAPAKTVGHESRYAALGQTSAGRLLTVVFTVRGTLIRVISARDMHRSERRIYERKED
;
A
#
# COMPACT_ATOMS: atom_id res chain seq x y z
N MET A 1 9.14 -12.34 -11.24
CA MET A 1 8.25 -13.08 -10.39
C MET A 1 7.12 -12.24 -9.87
N ALA A 2 5.94 -12.73 -9.97
CA ALA A 2 4.77 -11.99 -9.53
C ALA A 2 4.84 -11.73 -8.04
N THR A 3 4.50 -10.53 -7.64
CA THR A 3 4.54 -10.13 -6.26
C THR A 3 3.17 -9.81 -5.72
N PHE A 4 2.15 -9.83 -6.57
CA PHE A 4 0.79 -9.60 -6.11
C PHE A 4 0.22 -10.86 -5.50
N PRO A 5 -0.40 -10.76 -4.32
CA PRO A 5 -1.24 -11.85 -3.84
C PRO A 5 -2.37 -12.06 -4.83
N ASP A 6 -2.80 -13.31 -4.98
CA ASP A 6 -3.92 -13.61 -5.87
C ASP A 6 -5.15 -12.79 -5.48
N ASP A 7 -5.35 -12.61 -4.17
CA ASP A 7 -6.49 -11.85 -3.66
C ASP A 7 -6.50 -10.40 -4.15
N LEU A 8 -5.31 -9.82 -4.33
CA LEU A 8 -5.21 -8.42 -4.73
C LEU A 8 -5.75 -8.23 -6.14
N ALA A 9 -5.49 -9.18 -7.04
CA ALA A 9 -5.96 -9.07 -8.41
C ALA A 9 -7.49 -9.11 -8.50
N ALA A 10 -8.15 -9.72 -7.51
CA ALA A 10 -9.59 -9.81 -7.47
C ALA A 10 -10.25 -8.66 -6.74
N CYS A 11 -9.48 -7.71 -6.22
CA CYS A 11 -10.06 -6.61 -5.45
C CYS A 11 -10.79 -5.62 -6.35
N THR A 12 -11.94 -5.16 -5.86
CA THR A 12 -12.80 -4.27 -6.62
C THR A 12 -12.95 -2.90 -5.96
N GLY A 13 -12.32 -2.67 -4.81
CA GLY A 13 -12.45 -1.38 -4.15
C GLY A 13 -11.65 -1.33 -2.86
N PHE A 14 -11.90 -0.27 -2.09
CA PHE A 14 -11.17 0.00 -0.87
C PHE A 14 -12.12 0.12 0.30
N GLN A 15 -11.64 -0.25 1.48
CA GLN A 15 -12.36 -0.09 2.74
C GLN A 15 -11.52 0.78 3.66
N TRP A 16 -12.14 1.82 4.21
CA TRP A 16 -11.47 2.75 5.10
C TRP A 16 -12.21 2.84 6.43
N ASP A 17 -11.44 2.83 7.52
CA ASP A 17 -11.96 3.18 8.84
C ASP A 17 -11.75 4.66 9.06
N ALA A 18 -12.69 5.30 9.77
CA ALA A 18 -12.55 6.70 10.11
C ALA A 18 -11.24 6.96 10.86
N GLY A 19 -10.90 6.09 11.81
CA GLY A 19 -9.67 6.24 12.57
C GLY A 19 -8.42 6.15 11.72
N ASN A 20 -8.40 5.25 10.73
CA ASN A 20 -7.25 5.11 9.85
C ASN A 20 -7.12 6.30 8.91
N ILE A 21 -8.22 6.85 8.45
CA ILE A 21 -8.19 8.03 7.61
C ILE A 21 -7.53 9.18 8.37
N ASP A 22 -7.98 9.43 9.58
CA ASP A 22 -7.45 10.52 10.39
C ASP A 22 -5.99 10.27 10.75
N LYS A 23 -5.66 9.04 11.11
CA LYS A 23 -4.30 8.70 11.51
C LYS A 23 -3.30 8.98 10.39
N ASN A 24 -3.60 8.51 9.19
CA ASN A 24 -2.68 8.68 8.07
C ASN A 24 -2.51 10.14 7.68
N ARG A 25 -3.61 10.87 7.66
CA ARG A 25 -3.56 12.27 7.30
C ARG A 25 -2.86 13.09 8.37
N HIS A 26 -3.13 12.78 9.64
CA HIS A 26 -2.59 13.56 10.75
C HIS A 26 -1.11 13.26 10.99
N LEU A 27 -0.73 11.99 10.96
CA LEU A 27 0.64 11.59 11.29
C LEU A 27 1.59 11.66 10.10
N HIS A 28 1.11 11.36 8.91
CA HIS A 28 1.98 11.21 7.74
C HIS A 28 1.58 12.13 6.60
N GLU A 29 0.51 12.89 6.76
CA GLU A 29 0.00 13.79 5.74
C GLU A 29 -0.23 13.09 4.41
N VAL A 30 -0.73 11.87 4.47
CA VAL A 30 -1.12 11.11 3.29
C VAL A 30 -2.64 11.05 3.25
N THR A 31 -3.21 11.53 2.14
CA THR A 31 -4.66 11.46 1.98
C THR A 31 -5.07 10.07 1.52
N ARG A 32 -6.36 9.77 1.71
CA ARG A 32 -6.91 8.51 1.24
C ARG A 32 -6.71 8.36 -0.27
N GLY A 33 -6.96 9.43 -1.02
CA GLY A 33 -6.77 9.40 -2.47
C GLY A 33 -5.34 9.08 -2.87
N GLU A 34 -4.36 9.66 -2.16
CA GLU A 34 -2.96 9.38 -2.44
C GLU A 34 -2.62 7.91 -2.20
N ALA A 35 -3.10 7.36 -1.10
CA ALA A 35 -2.83 5.95 -0.81
C ALA A 35 -3.46 5.04 -1.86
N GLU A 36 -4.67 5.35 -2.31
CA GLU A 36 -5.34 4.56 -3.34
C GLU A 36 -4.60 4.63 -4.66
N GLN A 37 -4.04 5.78 -5.01
CA GLN A 37 -3.32 5.95 -6.26
C GLN A 37 -2.15 4.97 -6.41
N VAL A 38 -1.53 4.60 -5.30
CA VAL A 38 -0.42 3.65 -5.32
C VAL A 38 -0.82 2.35 -6.02
N PHE A 39 -2.08 1.93 -5.85
CA PHE A 39 -2.53 0.66 -6.41
C PHE A 39 -2.85 0.76 -7.90
N PHE A 40 -3.01 1.95 -8.43
CA PHE A 40 -3.34 2.14 -9.85
C PHE A 40 -2.14 2.55 -10.69
N ASN A 41 -1.06 2.99 -10.05
CA ASN A 41 0.13 3.43 -10.77
C ASN A 41 1.17 2.33 -10.82
N ARG A 42 2.06 2.42 -11.79
CA ARG A 42 3.13 1.45 -11.97
C ARG A 42 4.47 2.16 -11.96
N PRO A 43 5.52 1.52 -11.50
CA PRO A 43 5.50 0.16 -10.95
C PRO A 43 4.93 0.13 -9.53
N ILE A 44 4.47 -1.02 -9.12
CA ILE A 44 4.08 -1.28 -7.75
C ILE A 44 4.75 -2.58 -7.31
N ARG A 45 5.31 -2.59 -6.09
CA ARG A 45 5.96 -3.77 -5.54
C ARG A 45 5.27 -4.13 -4.24
N VAL A 46 4.81 -5.36 -4.15
CA VAL A 46 4.06 -5.84 -2.98
C VAL A 46 4.81 -6.98 -2.34
N ALA A 47 4.95 -6.91 -1.02
CA ALA A 47 5.61 -7.96 -0.25
C ALA A 47 4.80 -8.24 1.00
N PRO A 48 4.93 -9.46 1.57
CA PRO A 48 4.28 -9.76 2.84
C PRO A 48 4.83 -8.85 3.93
N ALA A 49 3.93 -8.44 4.82
CA ALA A 49 4.29 -7.68 6.00
C ALA A 49 3.95 -8.53 7.22
N LYS A 50 4.12 -7.96 8.40
CA LYS A 50 3.88 -8.69 9.64
C LYS A 50 2.43 -9.11 9.76
N THR A 51 2.19 -10.39 10.02
CA THR A 51 0.86 -10.90 10.29
C THR A 51 0.45 -10.54 11.71
N VAL A 52 -0.79 -10.08 11.86
CA VAL A 52 -1.34 -9.77 13.17
C VAL A 52 -2.55 -10.65 13.40
N GLY A 53 -2.49 -11.50 14.42
CA GLY A 53 -3.52 -12.48 14.64
C GLY A 53 -3.61 -13.43 13.47
N HIS A 54 -4.79 -13.56 12.89
CA HIS A 54 -5.01 -14.38 11.71
C HIS A 54 -5.02 -13.56 10.42
N GLU A 55 -4.72 -12.28 10.51
CA GLU A 55 -4.83 -11.38 9.37
C GLU A 55 -3.47 -11.19 8.73
N SER A 56 -3.36 -11.59 7.47
CA SER A 56 -2.14 -11.38 6.68
C SER A 56 -2.11 -9.93 6.20
N ARG A 57 -0.96 -9.30 6.37
CA ARG A 57 -0.76 -7.93 5.93
C ARG A 57 0.30 -7.87 4.87
N TYR A 58 0.21 -6.83 4.04
CA TYR A 58 1.11 -6.63 2.92
C TYR A 58 1.60 -5.19 2.92
N ALA A 59 2.76 -4.97 2.35
CA ALA A 59 3.29 -3.64 2.14
C ALA A 59 3.41 -3.40 0.64
N ALA A 60 2.82 -2.33 0.17
CA ALA A 60 2.92 -1.92 -1.22
C ALA A 60 3.85 -0.72 -1.30
N LEU A 61 4.87 -0.82 -2.14
CA LEU A 61 5.74 0.30 -2.46
C LEU A 61 5.31 0.83 -3.82
N GLY A 62 4.93 2.09 -3.88
CA GLY A 62 4.45 2.65 -5.13
C GLY A 62 4.45 4.16 -5.10
N GLN A 63 3.79 4.74 -6.09
CA GLN A 63 3.82 6.19 -6.23
C GLN A 63 2.42 6.75 -6.49
N THR A 64 2.23 7.97 -6.04
CA THR A 64 1.02 8.72 -6.36
C THR A 64 1.13 9.23 -7.78
N SER A 65 0.03 9.77 -8.30
CA SER A 65 0.02 10.34 -9.63
C SER A 65 0.94 11.55 -9.75
N ALA A 66 1.22 12.21 -8.63
CA ALA A 66 2.17 13.33 -8.60
C ALA A 66 3.62 12.88 -8.39
N GLY A 67 3.86 11.57 -8.26
CA GLY A 67 5.21 11.06 -8.12
C GLY A 67 5.71 10.91 -6.69
N ARG A 68 4.84 11.11 -5.71
CA ARG A 68 5.22 10.91 -4.31
C ARG A 68 5.37 9.42 -4.03
N LEU A 69 6.49 9.03 -3.43
CA LEU A 69 6.78 7.63 -3.15
C LEU A 69 6.25 7.24 -1.78
N LEU A 70 5.36 6.26 -1.75
CA LEU A 70 4.68 5.85 -0.52
C LEU A 70 4.86 4.36 -0.25
N THR A 71 4.85 4.03 1.04
CA THR A 71 4.67 2.67 1.53
C THR A 71 3.28 2.57 2.13
N VAL A 72 2.47 1.67 1.59
CA VAL A 72 1.09 1.48 2.05
C VAL A 72 0.97 0.08 2.62
N VAL A 73 0.66 -0.01 3.91
CA VAL A 73 0.41 -1.29 4.56
C VAL A 73 -1.09 -1.55 4.50
N PHE A 74 -1.44 -2.73 4.03
CA PHE A 74 -2.85 -3.05 3.80
C PHE A 74 -3.11 -4.52 4.05
N THR A 75 -4.39 -4.85 4.15
CA THR A 75 -4.85 -6.22 4.16
C THR A 75 -6.02 -6.32 3.18
N VAL A 76 -6.41 -7.55 2.84
CA VAL A 76 -7.51 -7.78 1.91
C VAL A 76 -8.65 -8.42 2.68
N ARG A 77 -9.84 -7.85 2.57
CA ARG A 77 -11.05 -8.39 3.16
C ARG A 77 -12.07 -8.61 2.06
N GLY A 78 -12.34 -9.89 1.74
CA GLY A 78 -13.20 -10.19 0.61
C GLY A 78 -12.59 -9.66 -0.67
N THR A 79 -13.25 -8.71 -1.32
CA THR A 79 -12.74 -8.07 -2.54
C THR A 79 -12.31 -6.63 -2.30
N LEU A 80 -12.10 -6.25 -1.02
CA LEU A 80 -11.73 -4.87 -0.68
C LEU A 80 -10.33 -4.81 -0.11
N ILE A 81 -9.59 -3.80 -0.52
CA ILE A 81 -8.28 -3.49 0.06
C ILE A 81 -8.54 -2.58 1.26
N ARG A 82 -8.10 -3.04 2.42
CA ARG A 82 -8.23 -2.24 3.64
C ARG A 82 -6.88 -1.67 3.99
N VAL A 83 -6.75 -0.36 3.84
CA VAL A 83 -5.48 0.32 4.13
C VAL A 83 -5.34 0.48 5.63
N ILE A 84 -4.20 0.06 6.15
CA ILE A 84 -3.91 0.14 7.58
C ILE A 84 -3.06 1.36 7.87
N SER A 85 -2.05 1.62 7.05
CA SER A 85 -1.26 2.84 7.19
C SER A 85 -0.63 3.19 5.84
N ALA A 86 -0.31 4.47 5.68
CA ALA A 86 0.37 4.96 4.49
C ALA A 86 1.32 6.06 4.92
N ARG A 87 2.52 6.03 4.39
CA ARG A 87 3.56 7.01 4.74
C ARG A 87 4.55 7.12 3.60
N ASP A 88 5.40 8.13 3.67
CA ASP A 88 6.50 8.24 2.72
C ASP A 88 7.44 7.05 2.88
N MET A 89 8.05 6.63 1.79
CA MET A 89 9.02 5.55 1.83
C MET A 89 10.23 5.93 2.66
N HIS A 90 10.76 4.95 3.40
CA HIS A 90 12.07 5.08 4.02
C HIS A 90 13.12 4.95 2.92
N ARG A 91 14.36 5.35 3.24
CA ARG A 91 15.44 5.28 2.26
C ARG A 91 15.66 3.86 1.75
N SER A 92 15.61 2.87 2.65
CA SER A 92 15.81 1.49 2.26
C SER A 92 14.71 1.00 1.33
N GLU A 93 13.48 1.45 1.58
CA GLU A 93 12.35 1.09 0.74
C GLU A 93 12.44 1.73 -0.63
N ARG A 94 12.92 2.97 -0.67
CA ARG A 94 13.11 3.65 -1.94
C ARG A 94 14.13 2.94 -2.80
N ARG A 95 15.21 2.44 -2.18
CA ARG A 95 16.21 1.67 -2.91
C ARG A 95 15.63 0.43 -3.55
N ILE A 96 14.78 -0.29 -2.79
CA ILE A 96 14.13 -1.48 -3.30
C ILE A 96 13.19 -1.12 -4.45
N TYR A 97 12.42 -0.06 -4.27
CA TYR A 97 11.43 0.34 -5.25
C TYR A 97 12.07 0.77 -6.56
N GLU A 98 13.19 1.48 -6.48
CA GLU A 98 13.86 2.02 -7.65
C GLU A 98 14.78 1.04 -8.33
N ARG A 99 14.96 -0.15 -7.74
CA ARG A 99 15.82 -1.17 -8.33
C ARG A 99 15.21 -1.65 -9.62
N LYS A 100 16.02 -1.64 -10.66
CA LYS A 100 15.58 -2.17 -11.94
C LYS A 100 15.68 -3.68 -11.93
N GLU A 101 14.68 -4.32 -12.50
CA GLU A 101 14.72 -5.76 -12.66
C GLU A 101 15.15 -6.10 -14.07
N ASP A 102 15.98 -7.12 -14.15
CA ASP A 102 16.49 -7.59 -15.44
C ASP A 102 15.80 -8.85 -15.89
#